data_e3db432f027f35eb38e4c3b7790f11a6
#
_entry.id   e3db432f027f35eb38e4c3b7790f11a6
#
_cell.length_a   1.000
_cell.length_b   1.000
_cell.length_c   1.000
_cell.angle_alpha   90.00
_cell.angle_beta   90.00
_cell.angle_gamma   90.00
#
_symmetry.space_group_name_H-M   'P 1'
#
loop_
_entity.id
_entity.type
_entity.pdbx_description
1 polymer ?
#
loop_
_entity_poly.entity_id
_entity_poly.type
_entity_poly.pdbx_seq_one_letter_code
_entity_poly.pdbx_strand_id
1 'polypeptide(L)'
;GFGSPVERSFRPHINCARMTHDNKYLLVADQGIDHVNVYSFDSKKGKVKLADIIRCDLDSAPRHIKLSKDGRFIYVVHEAKCQIDVYTYEEKDGLPYFERIQSVSTLRNFSSTQGTVASALSFSKDYNYMLSSNAGDNSVIVYNVDQETGMLKRNFCLPISGAYPKDVEFFPNNEFLVSLNHESNTMTFFKLD
;
A
#
# COMPACT_ATOMS: atom_id res chain seq x y z
N GLY A 1 -8.04 11.27 17.63
CA GLY A 1 -7.21 12.40 17.25
C GLY A 1 -5.97 11.92 16.55
N PHE A 2 -5.74 12.39 15.34
CA PHE A 2 -4.49 12.13 14.65
C PHE A 2 -3.39 12.88 15.40
N GLY A 3 -2.41 12.17 15.96
CA GLY A 3 -1.21 12.80 16.52
C GLY A 3 -0.55 13.68 15.44
N SER A 4 0.12 14.74 15.88
CA SER A 4 0.90 15.61 15.00
C SER A 4 1.82 14.74 14.12
N PRO A 5 2.05 15.10 12.85
CA PRO A 5 3.09 14.46 12.02
C PRO A 5 4.43 14.37 12.76
N VAL A 6 4.77 15.38 13.54
CA VAL A 6 5.99 15.42 14.38
C VAL A 6 6.03 14.30 15.42
N GLU A 7 4.92 13.88 16.00
CA GLU A 7 4.89 12.77 16.97
C GLU A 7 5.06 11.41 16.33
N ARG A 8 4.74 11.26 15.03
CA ARG A 8 4.94 10.03 14.26
C ARG A 8 6.36 9.87 13.76
N SER A 9 7.04 10.97 13.46
CA SER A 9 8.32 11.01 12.74
C SER A 9 9.57 10.71 13.57
N PHE A 10 9.45 10.33 14.86
CA PHE A 10 10.62 10.12 15.70
C PHE A 10 10.68 8.76 16.39
N ARG A 11 9.77 7.85 16.07
CA ARG A 11 9.78 6.50 16.62
C ARG A 11 9.45 5.50 15.53
N PRO A 12 10.21 4.41 15.40
CA PRO A 12 9.84 3.32 14.49
C PRO A 12 8.41 2.86 14.76
N HIS A 13 7.63 2.72 13.68
CA HIS A 13 6.24 2.28 13.72
C HIS A 13 5.94 1.36 12.53
N ILE A 14 6.21 0.09 12.72
CA ILE A 14 6.07 -0.94 11.69
C ILE A 14 4.61 -1.33 11.54
N ASN A 15 4.08 -1.27 10.31
CA ASN A 15 2.70 -1.62 10.00
C ASN A 15 2.56 -2.83 9.07
N CYS A 16 3.53 -3.09 8.22
CA CYS A 16 3.41 -4.13 7.20
C CYS A 16 4.74 -4.81 6.97
N ALA A 17 4.70 -6.12 6.81
CA ALA A 17 5.82 -6.93 6.38
C ALA A 17 5.40 -7.83 5.22
N ARG A 18 6.22 -7.90 4.15
CA ARG A 18 5.96 -8.73 2.96
C ARG A 18 7.25 -9.37 2.47
N MET A 19 7.20 -10.67 2.20
CA MET A 19 8.28 -11.37 1.51
C MET A 19 8.21 -11.10 0.01
N THR A 20 9.36 -10.97 -0.64
CA THR A 20 9.45 -11.06 -2.11
C THR A 20 9.11 -12.49 -2.56
N HIS A 21 8.61 -12.65 -3.80
CA HIS A 21 8.14 -13.95 -4.29
C HIS A 21 9.27 -14.98 -4.42
N ASP A 22 10.50 -14.52 -4.60
CA ASP A 22 11.71 -15.37 -4.60
C ASP A 22 12.18 -15.77 -3.19
N ASN A 23 11.49 -15.30 -2.14
CA ASN A 23 11.79 -15.51 -0.72
C ASN A 23 13.19 -15.03 -0.29
N LYS A 24 13.80 -14.11 -1.02
CA LYS A 24 15.13 -13.57 -0.67
C LYS A 24 15.07 -12.40 0.30
N TYR A 25 14.03 -11.56 0.17
CA TYR A 25 13.95 -10.31 0.93
C TYR A 25 12.60 -10.14 1.64
N LEU A 26 12.67 -9.60 2.86
CA LEU A 26 11.53 -9.15 3.64
C LEU A 26 11.47 -7.62 3.58
N LEU A 27 10.39 -7.10 3.03
CA LEU A 27 10.07 -5.68 2.96
C LEU A 27 9.26 -5.29 4.20
N VAL A 28 9.68 -4.26 4.92
CA VAL A 28 9.02 -3.82 6.16
C VAL A 28 8.74 -2.33 6.10
N ALA A 29 7.46 -1.96 5.99
CA ALA A 29 7.05 -0.55 6.01
C ALA A 29 7.13 0.01 7.43
N ASP A 30 7.94 1.04 7.59
CA ASP A 30 8.10 1.77 8.84
C ASP A 30 7.54 3.19 8.68
N GLN A 31 6.32 3.36 9.17
CA GLN A 31 5.55 4.58 9.09
C GLN A 31 6.18 5.73 9.88
N GLY A 32 6.92 5.42 10.95
CA GLY A 32 7.46 6.41 11.87
C GLY A 32 8.72 7.09 11.37
N ILE A 33 9.42 6.49 10.42
CA ILE A 33 10.69 7.00 9.88
C ILE A 33 10.71 7.09 8.36
N ASP A 34 9.56 7.00 7.71
CA ASP A 34 9.38 7.11 6.25
C ASP A 34 10.26 6.15 5.42
N HIS A 35 10.41 4.92 5.90
CA HIS A 35 11.23 3.91 5.24
C HIS A 35 10.44 2.64 4.91
N VAL A 36 10.85 1.96 3.83
CA VAL A 36 10.63 0.52 3.69
C VAL A 36 11.99 -0.14 3.89
N ASN A 37 12.18 -0.78 5.04
CA ASN A 37 13.39 -1.51 5.34
C ASN A 37 13.39 -2.84 4.58
N VAL A 38 14.50 -3.18 3.94
CA VAL A 38 14.67 -4.40 3.14
C VAL A 38 15.66 -5.30 3.85
N TYR A 39 15.19 -6.45 4.32
CA TYR A 39 16.03 -7.44 5.00
C TYR A 39 16.24 -8.64 4.09
N SER A 40 17.49 -9.07 3.92
CA SER A 40 17.79 -10.40 3.38
C SER A 40 17.35 -11.48 4.37
N PHE A 41 16.83 -12.59 3.86
CA PHE A 41 16.32 -13.69 4.67
C PHE A 41 17.13 -14.98 4.45
N ASP A 42 17.78 -15.46 5.50
CA ASP A 42 18.42 -16.78 5.52
C ASP A 42 17.39 -17.83 5.99
N SER A 43 16.77 -18.52 5.05
CA SER A 43 15.74 -19.53 5.35
C SER A 43 16.27 -20.75 6.12
N LYS A 44 17.59 -21.05 6.03
CA LYS A 44 18.21 -22.17 6.75
C LYS A 44 18.39 -21.87 8.23
N LYS A 45 18.66 -20.60 8.55
CA LYS A 45 18.93 -20.15 9.92
C LYS A 45 17.73 -19.40 10.53
N GLY A 46 16.69 -19.06 9.74
CA GLY A 46 15.59 -18.24 10.16
C GLY A 46 16.01 -16.83 10.60
N LYS A 47 17.07 -16.29 9.98
CA LYS A 47 17.62 -14.97 10.36
C LYS A 47 17.42 -13.94 9.25
N VAL A 48 17.22 -12.70 9.69
CA VAL A 48 17.15 -11.53 8.81
C VAL A 48 18.33 -10.60 9.04
N LYS A 49 18.80 -9.96 7.98
CA LYS A 49 19.86 -8.94 8.03
C LYS A 49 19.44 -7.78 7.13
N LEU A 50 19.56 -6.55 7.63
CA LEU A 50 19.28 -5.35 6.81
C LEU A 50 20.19 -5.37 5.57
N ALA A 51 19.57 -5.35 4.39
CA ALA A 51 20.25 -5.38 3.10
C ALA A 51 20.16 -4.02 2.39
N ASP A 52 19.01 -3.33 2.49
CA ASP A 52 18.79 -2.03 1.87
C ASP A 52 17.66 -1.25 2.58
N ILE A 53 17.47 0.01 2.19
CA ILE A 53 16.41 0.89 2.69
C ILE A 53 15.84 1.68 1.50
N ILE A 54 14.55 1.46 1.20
CA ILE A 54 13.81 2.35 0.31
C ILE A 54 13.41 3.57 1.14
N ARG A 55 14.04 4.71 0.84
CA ARG A 55 13.69 5.98 1.49
C ARG A 55 12.51 6.58 0.78
N CYS A 56 11.39 6.66 1.51
CA CYS A 56 10.19 7.32 1.04
C CYS A 56 10.29 8.84 1.20
N ASP A 57 9.36 9.56 0.63
CA ASP A 57 9.28 11.01 0.82
C ASP A 57 9.05 11.35 2.30
N LEU A 58 9.59 12.45 2.78
CA LEU A 58 9.39 12.91 4.17
C LEU A 58 7.90 13.11 4.47
N ASP A 59 7.51 12.75 5.67
CA ASP A 59 6.14 12.81 6.19
C ASP A 59 5.13 12.01 5.34
N SER A 60 5.60 10.97 4.64
CA SER A 60 4.73 10.15 3.79
C SER A 60 4.02 9.04 4.54
N ALA A 61 4.65 8.50 5.59
CA ALA A 61 4.12 7.43 6.42
C ALA A 61 3.77 6.15 5.62
N PRO A 62 4.76 5.40 5.09
CA PRO A 62 4.50 4.15 4.36
C PRO A 62 3.82 3.14 5.28
N ARG A 63 2.69 2.57 4.81
CA ARG A 63 1.81 1.78 5.67
C ARG A 63 1.62 0.34 5.21
N HIS A 64 1.24 0.13 3.95
CA HIS A 64 0.91 -1.18 3.42
C HIS A 64 1.69 -1.45 2.14
N ILE A 65 2.12 -2.71 1.96
CA ILE A 65 2.91 -3.14 0.80
C ILE A 65 2.18 -4.27 0.10
N LYS A 66 2.10 -4.21 -1.22
CA LYS A 66 1.68 -5.32 -2.09
C LYS A 66 2.71 -5.55 -3.18
N LEU A 67 2.77 -6.75 -3.71
CA LEU A 67 3.61 -7.10 -4.85
C LEU A 67 2.72 -7.49 -6.03
N SER A 68 3.19 -7.21 -7.26
CA SER A 68 2.57 -7.72 -8.48
C SER A 68 2.57 -9.25 -8.51
N LYS A 69 1.76 -9.84 -9.38
CA LYS A 69 1.62 -11.29 -9.52
C LYS A 69 2.95 -12.00 -9.78
N ASP A 70 3.79 -11.40 -10.57
CA ASP A 70 5.13 -11.90 -10.95
C ASP A 70 6.26 -11.43 -10.00
N GLY A 71 5.94 -10.54 -9.06
CA GLY A 71 6.89 -10.00 -8.08
C GLY A 71 7.81 -8.91 -8.60
N ARG A 72 7.69 -8.48 -9.88
CA ARG A 72 8.55 -7.44 -10.47
C ARG A 72 8.25 -6.02 -9.96
N PHE A 73 7.03 -5.79 -9.45
CA PHE A 73 6.61 -4.48 -8.98
C PHE A 73 6.15 -4.52 -7.54
N ILE A 74 6.48 -3.46 -6.82
CA ILE A 74 6.11 -3.26 -5.42
C ILE A 74 5.29 -1.99 -5.31
N TYR A 75 4.16 -2.09 -4.61
CA TYR A 75 3.21 -1.00 -4.38
C TYR A 75 3.23 -0.66 -2.90
N VAL A 76 3.53 0.59 -2.59
CA VAL A 76 3.57 1.09 -1.21
C VAL A 76 2.55 2.20 -1.08
N VAL A 77 1.55 2.03 -0.22
CA VAL A 77 0.63 3.12 0.13
C VAL A 77 1.21 3.95 1.27
N HIS A 78 1.15 5.25 1.10
CA HIS A 78 1.59 6.25 2.07
C HIS A 78 0.39 6.89 2.76
N GLU A 79 0.26 6.64 4.07
CA GLU A 79 -0.89 7.05 4.86
C GLU A 79 -1.09 8.56 4.85
N ALA A 80 -0.02 9.32 5.15
CA ALA A 80 -0.13 10.76 5.35
C ALA A 80 -0.22 11.56 4.04
N LYS A 81 0.44 11.09 2.98
CA LYS A 81 0.40 11.76 1.65
C LYS A 81 -0.76 11.30 0.78
N CYS A 82 -1.52 10.28 1.21
CA CYS A 82 -2.62 9.74 0.41
C CYS A 82 -2.17 9.42 -1.02
N GLN A 83 -1.09 8.66 -1.15
CA GLN A 83 -0.52 8.26 -2.44
C GLN A 83 -0.07 6.80 -2.42
N ILE A 84 0.06 6.22 -3.60
CA ILE A 84 0.70 4.93 -3.83
C ILE A 84 1.94 5.20 -4.67
N ASP A 85 3.10 4.74 -4.17
CA ASP A 85 4.32 4.68 -4.96
C ASP A 85 4.48 3.28 -5.54
N VAL A 86 4.86 3.22 -6.81
CA VAL A 86 5.16 1.99 -7.53
C VAL A 86 6.65 1.92 -7.77
N TYR A 87 7.26 0.81 -7.38
CA TYR A 87 8.68 0.53 -7.57
C TYR A 87 8.86 -0.70 -8.45
N THR A 88 9.87 -0.69 -9.31
CA THR A 88 10.42 -1.92 -9.86
C THR A 88 11.21 -2.66 -8.79
N TYR A 89 11.27 -3.98 -8.90
CA TYR A 89 12.17 -4.81 -8.11
C TYR A 89 12.95 -5.75 -9.02
N GLU A 90 14.24 -5.71 -8.91
CA GLU A 90 15.18 -6.61 -9.56
C GLU A 90 16.39 -6.87 -8.67
N GLU A 91 17.18 -7.85 -9.00
CA GLU A 91 18.47 -8.10 -8.34
C GLU A 91 19.61 -7.68 -9.28
N LYS A 92 20.50 -6.81 -8.79
CA LYS A 92 21.70 -6.37 -9.50
C LYS A 92 22.92 -6.74 -8.65
N ASP A 93 23.83 -7.48 -9.22
CA ASP A 93 25.10 -7.91 -8.54
C ASP A 93 24.86 -8.58 -7.18
N GLY A 94 23.77 -9.34 -7.04
CA GLY A 94 23.40 -10.04 -5.82
C GLY A 94 22.79 -9.15 -4.72
N LEU A 95 22.43 -7.90 -5.05
CA LEU A 95 21.78 -6.95 -4.17
C LEU A 95 20.38 -6.58 -4.70
N PRO A 96 19.42 -6.29 -3.81
CA PRO A 96 18.11 -5.83 -4.23
C PRO A 96 18.23 -4.42 -4.81
N TYR A 97 17.55 -4.16 -5.91
CA TYR A 97 17.48 -2.86 -6.55
C TYR A 97 16.03 -2.45 -6.74
N PHE A 98 15.72 -1.22 -6.35
CA PHE A 98 14.38 -0.64 -6.42
C PHE A 98 14.43 0.72 -7.10
N GLU A 99 13.55 0.93 -8.07
CA GLU A 99 13.39 2.22 -8.73
C GLU A 99 11.93 2.65 -8.68
N ARG A 100 11.67 3.86 -8.16
CA ARG A 100 10.31 4.42 -8.17
C ARG A 100 9.96 4.87 -9.57
N ILE A 101 8.95 4.22 -10.16
CA ILE A 101 8.50 4.48 -11.53
C ILE A 101 7.21 5.31 -11.58
N GLN A 102 6.45 5.37 -10.48
CA GLN A 102 5.20 6.12 -10.44
C GLN A 102 4.85 6.52 -9.02
N SER A 103 4.16 7.67 -8.88
CA SER A 103 3.39 8.06 -7.70
C SER A 103 1.99 8.46 -8.14
N VAL A 104 0.94 7.86 -7.54
CA VAL A 104 -0.46 8.18 -7.85
C VAL A 104 -1.20 8.55 -6.58
N SER A 105 -2.09 9.55 -6.69
CA SER A 105 -2.92 9.97 -5.56
C SER A 105 -4.05 8.98 -5.29
N THR A 106 -4.35 8.75 -4.00
CA THR A 106 -5.53 8.00 -3.54
C THR A 106 -6.72 8.92 -3.23
N LEU A 107 -6.55 10.24 -3.27
CA LEU A 107 -7.60 11.19 -2.95
C LEU A 107 -8.73 11.20 -3.98
N ARG A 108 -9.97 11.35 -3.52
CA ARG A 108 -11.15 11.49 -4.40
C ARG A 108 -10.99 12.63 -5.38
N ASN A 109 -10.67 13.81 -4.89
CA ASN A 109 -10.69 15.08 -5.65
C ASN A 109 -9.31 15.70 -5.84
N PHE A 110 -8.20 15.02 -5.49
CA PHE A 110 -6.82 15.52 -5.59
C PHE A 110 -6.52 16.81 -4.82
N SER A 111 -7.43 17.29 -3.97
CA SER A 111 -7.36 18.66 -3.47
C SER A 111 -6.74 18.83 -2.09
N SER A 112 -6.83 17.86 -1.21
CA SER A 112 -6.27 17.99 0.14
C SER A 112 -6.15 16.66 0.87
N THR A 113 -5.05 16.46 1.58
CA THR A 113 -4.87 15.36 2.53
C THR A 113 -5.44 15.68 3.93
N GLN A 114 -5.95 16.89 4.15
CA GLN A 114 -6.43 17.31 5.46
C GLN A 114 -7.62 16.45 5.92
N GLY A 115 -7.45 15.77 7.05
CA GLY A 115 -8.47 14.89 7.62
C GLY A 115 -8.63 13.56 6.91
N THR A 116 -7.81 13.25 5.90
CA THR A 116 -7.85 12.02 5.12
C THR A 116 -6.52 11.28 5.22
N VAL A 117 -6.58 9.97 5.33
CA VAL A 117 -5.40 9.08 5.33
C VAL A 117 -5.66 7.89 4.44
N ALA A 118 -4.68 7.50 3.62
CA ALA A 118 -4.74 6.26 2.87
C ALA A 118 -4.46 5.07 3.81
N SER A 119 -5.21 3.98 3.68
CA SER A 119 -5.12 2.89 4.64
C SER A 119 -4.67 1.56 4.03
N ALA A 120 -5.41 0.99 3.12
CA ALA A 120 -5.20 -0.36 2.63
C ALA A 120 -4.93 -0.41 1.13
N LEU A 121 -4.28 -1.49 0.70
CA LEU A 121 -4.16 -1.92 -0.69
C LEU A 121 -4.66 -3.36 -0.82
N SER A 122 -5.45 -3.64 -1.85
CA SER A 122 -5.84 -4.99 -2.23
C SER A 122 -5.83 -5.15 -3.74
N PHE A 123 -5.41 -6.33 -4.22
CA PHE A 123 -5.53 -6.71 -5.62
C PHE A 123 -6.80 -7.55 -5.86
N SER A 124 -7.38 -7.41 -7.05
CA SER A 124 -8.27 -8.42 -7.58
C SER A 124 -7.53 -9.75 -7.78
N LYS A 125 -8.25 -10.88 -7.81
CA LYS A 125 -7.65 -12.22 -7.96
C LYS A 125 -6.83 -12.38 -9.23
N ASP A 126 -7.23 -11.69 -10.29
CA ASP A 126 -6.54 -11.70 -11.61
C ASP A 126 -5.44 -10.64 -11.71
N TYR A 127 -5.26 -9.81 -10.68
CA TYR A 127 -4.31 -8.69 -10.64
C TYR A 127 -4.57 -7.58 -11.68
N ASN A 128 -5.74 -7.53 -12.28
CA ASN A 128 -6.12 -6.46 -13.22
C ASN A 128 -6.52 -5.17 -12.51
N TYR A 129 -6.94 -5.27 -11.25
CA TYR A 129 -7.39 -4.13 -10.45
C TYR A 129 -6.68 -4.08 -9.10
N MET A 130 -6.51 -2.85 -8.62
CA MET A 130 -6.05 -2.55 -7.25
C MET A 130 -7.05 -1.61 -6.59
N LEU A 131 -7.33 -1.85 -5.30
CA LEU A 131 -8.10 -0.98 -4.42
C LEU A 131 -7.18 -0.24 -3.48
N SER A 132 -7.53 1.02 -3.17
CA SER A 132 -6.98 1.75 -2.03
C SER A 132 -8.10 2.43 -1.26
N SER A 133 -8.15 2.26 0.06
CA SER A 133 -9.12 2.94 0.92
C SER A 133 -8.58 4.23 1.49
N ASN A 134 -9.45 5.23 1.65
CA ASN A 134 -9.16 6.51 2.30
C ASN A 134 -10.08 6.69 3.50
N ALA A 135 -9.49 6.63 4.69
CA ALA A 135 -10.16 6.95 5.93
C ALA A 135 -10.24 8.48 6.10
N GLY A 136 -11.38 8.98 6.55
CA GLY A 136 -11.69 10.42 6.59
C GLY A 136 -12.49 10.88 5.37
N ASP A 137 -11.97 10.72 4.15
CA ASP A 137 -12.72 10.96 2.89
C ASP A 137 -13.80 9.88 2.63
N ASN A 138 -13.75 8.78 3.33
CA ASN A 138 -14.69 7.66 3.25
C ASN A 138 -14.89 7.18 1.82
N SER A 139 -13.79 6.89 1.14
CA SER A 139 -13.78 6.45 -0.25
C SER A 139 -12.85 5.26 -0.47
N VAL A 140 -13.11 4.53 -1.54
CA VAL A 140 -12.22 3.53 -2.13
C VAL A 140 -11.94 3.93 -3.57
N ILE A 141 -10.67 3.99 -3.92
CA ILE A 141 -10.24 4.21 -5.30
C ILE A 141 -9.91 2.86 -5.94
N VAL A 142 -10.42 2.67 -7.15
CA VAL A 142 -10.12 1.51 -7.98
C VAL A 142 -9.17 1.95 -9.09
N TYR A 143 -8.09 1.20 -9.25
CA TYR A 143 -7.11 1.40 -10.31
C TYR A 143 -7.10 0.20 -11.25
N ASN A 144 -6.94 0.45 -12.55
CA ASN A 144 -6.48 -0.55 -13.49
C ASN A 144 -4.97 -0.73 -13.28
N VAL A 145 -4.52 -1.98 -13.32
CA VAL A 145 -3.11 -2.35 -13.19
C VAL A 145 -2.60 -2.81 -14.55
N ASP A 146 -1.61 -2.12 -15.08
CA ASP A 146 -0.86 -2.62 -16.22
C ASP A 146 0.16 -3.66 -15.73
N GLN A 147 -0.07 -4.92 -16.02
CA GLN A 147 0.78 -6.02 -15.53
C GLN A 147 2.15 -6.07 -16.20
N GLU A 148 2.35 -5.42 -17.34
CA GLU A 148 3.64 -5.36 -18.01
C GLU A 148 4.55 -4.28 -17.45
N THR A 149 3.99 -3.10 -17.18
CA THR A 149 4.72 -1.93 -16.70
C THR A 149 4.60 -1.72 -15.20
N GLY A 150 3.66 -2.38 -14.53
CA GLY A 150 3.34 -2.18 -13.12
C GLY A 150 2.55 -0.91 -12.83
N MET A 151 2.31 -0.07 -13.82
CA MET A 151 1.70 1.25 -13.63
C MET A 151 0.22 1.15 -13.28
N LEU A 152 -0.22 2.07 -12.44
CA LEU A 152 -1.60 2.23 -12.01
C LEU A 152 -2.28 3.35 -12.80
N LYS A 153 -3.46 3.07 -13.32
CA LYS A 153 -4.34 4.07 -13.91
C LYS A 153 -5.65 4.10 -13.13
N ARG A 154 -5.96 5.26 -12.52
CA ARG A 154 -7.22 5.43 -11.80
C ARG A 154 -8.39 5.12 -12.73
N ASN A 155 -9.30 4.27 -12.25
CA ASN A 155 -10.53 3.90 -12.94
C ASN A 155 -11.70 4.71 -12.40
N PHE A 156 -12.12 4.45 -11.16
CA PHE A 156 -13.21 5.16 -10.52
C PHE A 156 -13.02 5.27 -9.00
N CYS A 157 -13.90 6.04 -8.37
CA CYS A 157 -13.95 6.23 -6.93
C CYS A 157 -15.33 5.79 -6.41
N LEU A 158 -15.32 4.92 -5.39
CA LEU A 158 -16.50 4.47 -4.67
C LEU A 158 -16.63 5.26 -3.36
N PRO A 159 -17.69 6.04 -3.16
CA PRO A 159 -18.01 6.57 -1.84
C PRO A 159 -18.48 5.41 -0.94
N ILE A 160 -17.99 5.37 0.29
CA ILE A 160 -18.36 4.36 1.28
C ILE A 160 -19.49 4.90 2.15
N SER A 161 -20.54 4.11 2.38
CA SER A 161 -21.67 4.46 3.25
C SER A 161 -21.33 4.42 4.74
N GLY A 162 -20.22 3.79 5.12
CA GLY A 162 -19.67 3.81 6.48
C GLY A 162 -18.63 4.89 6.69
N ALA A 163 -18.07 4.97 7.90
CA ALA A 163 -17.04 5.93 8.24
C ALA A 163 -15.69 5.27 8.56
N TYR A 164 -14.63 5.85 8.04
CA TYR A 164 -13.24 5.47 8.28
C TYR A 164 -12.89 4.05 7.77
N PRO A 165 -12.90 3.81 6.44
CA PRO A 165 -12.55 2.50 5.85
C PRO A 165 -11.07 2.18 6.08
N LYS A 166 -10.81 1.28 7.04
CA LYS A 166 -9.47 0.84 7.46
C LYS A 166 -8.91 -0.23 6.55
N ASP A 167 -9.78 -1.08 6.02
CA ASP A 167 -9.37 -2.18 5.16
C ASP A 167 -10.39 -2.39 4.04
N VAL A 168 -9.93 -2.94 2.94
CA VAL A 168 -10.72 -3.20 1.74
C VAL A 168 -10.18 -4.44 1.04
N GLU A 169 -11.07 -5.31 0.59
CA GLU A 169 -10.69 -6.55 -0.09
C GLU A 169 -11.68 -6.90 -1.20
N PHE A 170 -11.19 -7.52 -2.28
CA PHE A 170 -12.03 -8.18 -3.26
C PHE A 170 -12.48 -9.55 -2.75
N PHE A 171 -13.70 -9.93 -3.09
CA PHE A 171 -14.09 -11.33 -2.95
C PHE A 171 -13.33 -12.20 -3.97
N PRO A 172 -13.08 -13.49 -3.64
CA PRO A 172 -12.29 -14.38 -4.50
C PRO A 172 -12.88 -14.61 -5.91
N ASN A 173 -14.17 -14.32 -6.10
CA ASN A 173 -14.85 -14.40 -7.41
C ASN A 173 -14.74 -13.10 -8.22
N ASN A 174 -14.17 -12.02 -7.66
CA ASN A 174 -14.12 -10.68 -8.23
C ASN A 174 -15.50 -10.02 -8.48
N GLU A 175 -16.60 -10.61 -7.99
CA GLU A 175 -17.95 -10.05 -8.16
C GLU A 175 -18.30 -9.01 -7.10
N PHE A 176 -17.61 -9.04 -5.98
CA PHE A 176 -17.86 -8.14 -4.86
C PHE A 176 -16.55 -7.62 -4.28
N LEU A 177 -16.65 -6.47 -3.64
CA LEU A 177 -15.65 -5.97 -2.71
C LEU A 177 -16.30 -5.63 -1.38
N VAL A 178 -15.49 -5.65 -0.32
CA VAL A 178 -15.91 -5.27 1.03
C VAL A 178 -14.99 -4.19 1.58
N SER A 179 -15.57 -3.25 2.31
CA SER A 179 -14.85 -2.25 3.10
C SER A 179 -15.18 -2.42 4.58
N LEU A 180 -14.16 -2.44 5.42
CA LEU A 180 -14.28 -2.47 6.88
C LEU A 180 -14.20 -1.05 7.42
N ASN A 181 -15.29 -0.54 7.98
CA ASN A 181 -15.46 0.85 8.39
C ASN A 181 -15.33 0.98 9.90
N HIS A 182 -14.16 1.43 10.36
CA HIS A 182 -13.77 1.38 11.76
C HIS A 182 -14.62 2.29 12.67
N GLU A 183 -14.87 3.55 12.28
CA GLU A 183 -15.60 4.48 13.15
C GLU A 183 -17.11 4.23 13.19
N SER A 184 -17.68 3.70 12.11
CA SER A 184 -19.10 3.33 12.08
C SER A 184 -19.39 1.91 12.57
N ASN A 185 -18.35 1.09 12.84
CA ASN A 185 -18.49 -0.33 13.17
C ASN A 185 -19.34 -1.11 12.15
N THR A 186 -19.14 -0.82 10.85
CA THR A 186 -19.92 -1.41 9.76
C THR A 186 -19.01 -2.04 8.71
N MET A 187 -19.59 -2.87 7.87
CA MET A 187 -19.02 -3.31 6.60
C MET A 187 -19.90 -2.82 5.47
N THR A 188 -19.28 -2.35 4.40
CA THR A 188 -19.99 -2.00 3.17
C THR A 188 -19.60 -2.99 2.08
N PHE A 189 -20.61 -3.55 1.41
CA PHE A 189 -20.42 -4.48 0.30
C PHE A 189 -20.84 -3.80 -0.99
N PHE A 190 -20.03 -3.96 -2.03
CA PHE A 190 -20.33 -3.48 -3.37
C PHE A 190 -20.33 -4.66 -4.32
N LYS A 191 -21.35 -4.76 -5.13
CA LYS A 191 -21.37 -5.64 -6.29
C LYS A 191 -20.64 -4.93 -7.44
N LEU A 192 -19.80 -5.67 -8.14
CA LEU A 192 -19.10 -5.20 -9.32
C LEU A 192 -19.83 -5.75 -10.55
N ASP A 193 -20.24 -4.87 -11.44
CA ASP A 193 -20.93 -5.20 -12.71
C ASP A 193 -19.94 -5.26 -13.87
#